data_feceaad4629b9c941a00f05796abe944
#
_entry.id   feceaad4629b9c941a00f05796abe944
#
_cell.length_a   1.000
_cell.length_b   1.000
_cell.length_c   1.000
_cell.angle_alpha   90.00
_cell.angle_beta   90.00
_cell.angle_gamma   90.00
#
_symmetry.space_group_name_H-M   'P 1'
#
loop_
_entity.id
_entity.type
_entity.pdbx_description
1 polymer ?
#
loop_
_entity_poly.entity_id
_entity_poly.type
_entity_poly.pdbx_seq_one_letter_code
_entity_poly.pdbx_strand_id
1 'polypeptide(L)'
;MLQRQLGQRIADLRRKRQLTQVQLAKAVGCSVEFVSLVERGVNAPSVAGLEKFAKVLKVEVADLFTFERKKRPRKAGPVKRT
;
A
#
# COMPACT_ATOMS: atom_id res chain seq x y z
N MET A 1 12.88 2.98 -4.33
CA MET A 1 12.40 4.10 -3.73
C MET A 1 11.20 3.87 -2.93
N LEU A 2 11.14 4.50 -1.78
CA LEU A 2 10.04 4.32 -0.84
C LEU A 2 8.68 4.63 -1.44
N GLN A 3 8.60 5.73 -2.16
CA GLN A 3 7.34 6.14 -2.74
C GLN A 3 6.78 5.11 -3.71
N ARG A 4 7.65 4.51 -4.47
CA ARG A 4 7.27 3.51 -5.41
C ARG A 4 6.87 2.23 -4.72
N GLN A 5 7.61 1.83 -3.68
CA GLN A 5 7.27 0.65 -2.90
C GLN A 5 5.94 0.83 -2.20
N LEU A 6 5.69 2.01 -1.65
CA LEU A 6 4.43 2.31 -1.00
C LEU A 6 3.28 2.20 -2.01
N GLY A 7 3.48 2.76 -3.19
CA GLY A 7 2.45 2.70 -4.22
C GLY A 7 2.12 1.27 -4.62
N GLN A 8 3.14 0.45 -4.79
CA GLN A 8 2.93 -0.94 -5.12
C GLN A 8 2.22 -1.68 -4.01
N ARG A 9 2.58 -1.39 -2.76
CA ARG A 9 1.93 -2.03 -1.63
C ARG A 9 0.45 -1.68 -1.58
N ILE A 10 0.13 -0.40 -1.81
CA ILE A 10 -1.26 0.04 -1.84
C ILE A 10 -2.02 -0.69 -2.96
N ALA A 11 -1.40 -0.78 -4.13
CA ALA A 11 -2.06 -1.47 -5.25
C ALA A 11 -2.30 -2.94 -4.93
N ASP A 12 -1.34 -3.59 -4.30
CA ASP A 12 -1.49 -5.00 -3.95
C ASP A 12 -2.60 -5.20 -2.93
N LEU A 13 -2.66 -4.33 -1.92
CA LEU A 13 -3.70 -4.42 -0.91
C LEU A 13 -5.07 -4.14 -1.51
N ARG A 14 -5.12 -3.18 -2.43
CA ARG A 14 -6.35 -2.88 -3.14
C ARG A 14 -6.88 -4.10 -3.90
N ARG A 15 -5.97 -4.75 -4.61
CA ARG A 15 -6.35 -5.92 -5.39
C ARG A 15 -6.79 -7.07 -4.49
N LYS A 16 -6.13 -7.22 -3.35
CA LYS A 16 -6.53 -8.25 -2.41
C LYS A 16 -7.92 -8.00 -1.88
N ARG A 17 -8.34 -6.75 -1.81
CA ARG A 17 -9.69 -6.41 -1.40
C ARG A 17 -10.65 -6.40 -2.57
N GLN A 18 -10.17 -6.71 -3.75
CA GLN A 18 -10.97 -6.75 -4.97
C GLN A 18 -11.63 -5.41 -5.27
N LEU A 19 -10.87 -4.34 -5.01
CA LEU A 19 -11.35 -2.99 -5.29
C LEU A 19 -10.70 -2.48 -6.56
N THR A 20 -11.48 -1.74 -7.35
CA THR A 20 -10.90 -1.02 -8.48
C THR A 20 -10.29 0.27 -7.96
N GLN A 21 -9.52 0.94 -8.79
CA GLN A 21 -8.98 2.24 -8.41
C GLN A 21 -10.11 3.24 -8.16
N VAL A 22 -11.17 3.16 -8.94
CA VAL A 22 -12.31 4.04 -8.76
C VAL A 22 -12.97 3.81 -7.40
N GLN A 23 -13.15 2.55 -7.05
CA GLN A 23 -13.76 2.22 -5.77
C GLN A 23 -12.90 2.67 -4.61
N LEU A 24 -11.60 2.47 -4.71
CA LEU A 24 -10.69 2.91 -3.67
C LEU A 24 -10.73 4.43 -3.54
N ALA A 25 -10.69 5.12 -4.66
CA ALA A 25 -10.71 6.58 -4.66
C ALA A 25 -11.95 7.11 -3.97
N LYS A 26 -13.09 6.53 -4.29
CA LYS A 26 -14.33 6.95 -3.69
C LYS A 26 -14.33 6.71 -2.20
N ALA A 27 -13.86 5.57 -1.77
CA ALA A 27 -13.86 5.22 -0.35
C ALA A 27 -12.89 6.10 0.44
N VAL A 28 -11.76 6.46 -0.16
CA VAL A 28 -10.79 7.30 0.50
C VAL A 28 -11.19 8.77 0.44
N GLY A 29 -11.95 9.14 -0.58
CA GLY A 29 -12.38 10.52 -0.75
C GLY A 29 -11.42 11.35 -1.60
N CYS A 30 -10.84 10.72 -2.61
CA CYS A 30 -9.94 11.43 -3.52
C CYS A 30 -10.28 11.05 -4.95
N SER A 31 -9.55 11.62 -5.90
CA SER A 31 -9.79 11.32 -7.30
C SER A 31 -9.14 10.00 -7.70
N VAL A 32 -9.69 9.38 -8.73
CA VAL A 32 -9.09 8.15 -9.24
C VAL A 32 -7.71 8.45 -9.81
N GLU A 33 -7.52 9.64 -10.33
CA GLU A 33 -6.26 10.05 -10.85
C GLU A 33 -5.20 10.07 -9.76
N PHE A 34 -5.56 10.56 -8.58
CA PHE A 34 -4.65 10.59 -7.44
C PHE A 34 -4.27 9.16 -7.03
N VAL A 35 -5.24 8.26 -7.00
CA VAL A 35 -4.95 6.86 -6.67
C VAL A 35 -3.96 6.29 -7.68
N SER A 36 -4.19 6.56 -8.96
CA SER A 36 -3.30 6.07 -9.99
C SER A 36 -1.87 6.61 -9.80
N LEU A 37 -1.75 7.89 -9.49
CA LEU A 37 -0.43 8.50 -9.30
C LEU A 37 0.27 7.94 -8.07
N VAL A 38 -0.49 7.68 -7.01
CA VAL A 38 0.07 7.09 -5.80
C VAL A 38 0.57 5.67 -6.10
N GLU A 39 -0.24 4.89 -6.79
CA GLU A 39 0.14 3.50 -7.08
C GLU A 39 1.36 3.40 -7.99
N ARG A 40 1.55 4.40 -8.83
CA ARG A 40 2.71 4.42 -9.70
C ARG A 40 3.93 5.04 -9.07
N GLY A 41 3.81 5.52 -7.84
CA GLY A 41 4.92 6.11 -7.13
C GLY A 41 5.26 7.52 -7.54
N VAL A 42 4.35 8.19 -8.23
CA VAL A 42 4.58 9.56 -8.65
C VAL A 42 4.24 10.55 -7.53
N ASN A 43 3.17 10.25 -6.80
CA ASN A 43 2.76 11.08 -5.68
C ASN A 43 2.70 10.25 -4.42
N ALA A 44 2.80 10.91 -3.28
CA ALA A 44 2.64 10.23 -2.00
C ALA A 44 1.50 10.90 -1.24
N PRO A 45 0.68 10.14 -0.53
CA PRO A 45 -0.37 10.74 0.28
C PRO A 45 0.23 11.46 1.49
N SER A 46 -0.51 12.39 2.04
CA SER A 46 -0.12 13.00 3.29
C SER A 46 -0.30 11.95 4.40
N VAL A 47 0.13 12.28 5.61
CA VAL A 47 -0.05 11.38 6.74
C VAL A 47 -1.53 11.09 6.94
N ALA A 48 -2.38 12.11 6.86
CA ALA A 48 -3.82 11.91 6.99
C ALA A 48 -4.34 11.02 5.87
N GLY A 49 -3.81 11.19 4.66
CA GLY A 49 -4.19 10.35 3.53
C GLY A 49 -3.80 8.91 3.74
N LEU A 50 -2.60 8.68 4.30
CA LEU A 50 -2.16 7.32 4.59
C LEU A 50 -3.11 6.63 5.56
N GLU A 51 -3.59 7.37 6.55
CA GLU A 51 -4.54 6.82 7.50
C GLU A 51 -5.84 6.41 6.81
N LYS A 52 -6.28 7.22 5.87
CA LYS A 52 -7.51 6.90 5.14
C LYS A 52 -7.34 5.68 4.26
N PHE A 53 -6.20 5.59 3.56
CA PHE A 53 -5.92 4.43 2.74
C PHE A 53 -5.88 3.17 3.61
N ALA A 54 -5.20 3.25 4.76
CA ALA A 54 -5.09 2.09 5.64
C ALA A 54 -6.46 1.65 6.13
N LYS A 55 -7.29 2.60 6.49
CA LYS A 55 -8.61 2.29 6.97
C LYS A 55 -9.46 1.59 5.93
N VAL A 56 -9.46 2.11 4.72
CA VAL A 56 -10.24 1.50 3.64
C VAL A 56 -9.69 0.13 3.30
N LEU A 57 -8.38 -0.01 3.32
CA LEU A 57 -7.75 -1.30 3.00
C LEU A 57 -7.75 -2.26 4.19
N LYS A 58 -8.22 -1.77 5.35
CA LYS A 58 -8.35 -2.59 6.55
C LYS A 58 -7.02 -3.12 7.06
N VAL A 59 -6.03 -2.25 7.07
CA VAL A 59 -4.71 -2.57 7.59
C VAL A 59 -4.27 -1.41 8.47
N GLU A 60 -3.17 -1.61 9.17
CA GLU A 60 -2.56 -0.53 9.93
C GLU A 60 -1.70 0.31 9.00
N VAL A 61 -1.47 1.56 9.35
CA VAL A 61 -0.58 2.40 8.54
C VAL A 61 0.78 1.72 8.38
N ALA A 62 1.28 1.11 9.44
CA ALA A 62 2.57 0.42 9.37
C ALA A 62 2.58 -0.66 8.29
N ASP A 63 1.44 -1.30 8.07
CA ASP A 63 1.36 -2.34 7.04
C ASP A 63 1.56 -1.79 5.63
N LEU A 64 1.30 -0.51 5.43
CA LEU A 64 1.51 0.09 4.13
C LEU A 64 3.00 0.17 3.80
N PHE A 65 3.83 0.11 4.81
CA PHE A 65 5.28 0.18 4.62
C PHE A 65 5.96 -1.17 4.83
N THR A 66 5.18 -2.24 4.88
CA THR A 66 5.72 -3.58 4.98
C THR A 66 5.81 -4.13 3.56
N PHE A 67 7.03 -4.12 3.02
CA PHE A 67 7.22 -4.51 1.63
C PHE A 67 7.75 -5.93 1.56
N GLU A 68 7.05 -6.74 0.70
CA GLU A 68 7.43 -8.07 0.57
C GLU A 68 8.60 -8.21 -0.26
N ARG A 69 9.54 -9.05 0.08
CA ARG A 69 10.63 -9.24 -0.71
C ARG A 69 10.43 -10.37 -1.45
N LYS A 70 9.74 -10.70 -2.06
CA LYS A 70 9.44 -11.71 -2.87
C LYS A 70 10.34 -12.70 -2.94
N LYS A 71 11.17 -12.99 -2.89
CA LYS A 71 11.93 -13.95 -3.05
C LYS A 71 12.56 -14.36 -1.94
N ARG A 72 12.47 -14.24 -0.99
CA ARG A 72 13.07 -14.62 0.03
C ARG A 72 12.44 -15.61 0.70
N PRO A 73 12.75 -16.53 0.76
CA PRO A 73 12.09 -17.59 1.36
C PRO A 73 12.37 -17.51 2.78
N ARG A 74 12.36 -17.63 3.44
CA ARG A 74 12.50 -17.60 4.59
C ARG A 74 12.67 -18.25 5.42
N LYS A 75 13.08 -18.62 5.47
CA LYS A 75 13.25 -19.18 6.16
C LYS A 75 13.68 -19.06 7.08
N ALA A 76 13.79 -19.13 7.28
CA ALA A 76 14.21 -18.98 8.02
C ALA A 76 14.64 -18.63 8.78
N GLY A 77 14.64 -18.54 8.97
CA GLY A 77 15.05 -18.07 9.65
C GLY A 77 15.50 -17.70 10.32
N PRO A 78 15.73 -17.73 10.66
CA PRO A 78 16.15 -17.19 11.35
C PRO A 78 16.53 -16.67 11.89
N VAL A 79 16.44 -16.55 11.83
CA VAL A 79 16.78 -15.94 12.29
C VAL A 79 17.02 -15.42 12.94
N LYS A 80 16.95 -15.35 13.03
CA LYS A 80 17.12 -14.80 13.61
C LYS A 80 17.50 -14.20 14.26
N ARG A 81 17.53 -14.02 14.41
CA ARG A 81 17.86 -13.40 14.94
C ARG A 81 18.15 -13.05 15.63
N THR A 82 18.16 -13.12 15.68
CA THR A 82 18.41 -12.68 16.19
C THR A 82 18.56 -12.34 16.53
#